data_cdea941d439c9454941209816cf06f2c
#
_entry.id   cdea941d439c9454941209816cf06f2c
#
_cell.length_a   1.000
_cell.length_b   1.000
_cell.length_c   1.000
_cell.angle_alpha   90.00
_cell.angle_beta   90.00
_cell.angle_gamma   90.00
#
_symmetry.space_group_name_H-M   'P 1'
#
loop_
_entity.id
_entity.type
_entity.pdbx_description
1 polymer ?
#
loop_
_entity_poly.entity_id
_entity_poly.type
_entity_poly.pdbx_seq_one_letter_code
_entity_poly.pdbx_strand_id
1 'polypeptide(L)'
;MNFNREQRLEADSITKDVLRMLNYNESALCSALKRINNRFSENRIFLGNINKAKDISLPARIDNLGNTELLPANKRYEQIISFAVTSLVNMQFNMRHFRQAIALADQNINNGVACADDYLQKANCLLFLKNDRQTNIEANQLIEEAKKLDAQNVNIYRLTVLIALREDNYDLAITLLHQYLEILGIDADKPTEGQFNYRNSESYWALNMLSKIQAMRASR
;
A
#
# COMPACT_ATOMS: atom_id res chain seq x y z
N MET A 1 5.46 6.93 29.75
CA MET A 1 5.32 8.31 30.27
C MET A 1 4.06 8.92 29.68
N ASN A 2 3.10 9.32 30.50
CA ASN A 2 1.92 10.05 30.03
C ASN A 2 2.15 11.53 30.31
N PHE A 3 2.38 12.31 29.28
CA PHE A 3 2.44 13.76 29.39
C PHE A 3 1.04 14.31 29.72
N ASN A 4 0.97 15.24 30.67
CA ASN A 4 -0.28 15.94 30.98
C ASN A 4 -0.60 17.01 29.92
N ARG A 5 -1.78 17.63 30.02
CA ARG A 5 -2.26 18.63 29.05
C ARG A 5 -1.29 19.81 28.92
N GLU A 6 -0.83 20.33 30.03
CA GLU A 6 0.04 21.53 30.09
C GLU A 6 1.40 21.24 29.44
N GLN A 7 2.00 20.08 29.77
CA GLN A 7 3.28 19.67 29.19
C GLN A 7 3.23 19.52 27.66
N ARG A 8 2.08 19.11 27.09
CA ARG A 8 1.92 18.99 25.63
C ARG A 8 1.78 20.33 24.95
N LEU A 9 1.01 21.27 25.55
CA LEU A 9 0.87 22.62 25.02
C LEU A 9 2.19 23.39 25.13
N GLU A 10 2.94 23.17 26.21
CA GLU A 10 4.29 23.73 26.38
C GLU A 10 5.25 23.15 25.33
N ALA A 11 5.24 21.85 25.10
CA ALA A 11 6.05 21.21 24.04
C ALA A 11 5.71 21.74 22.65
N ASP A 12 4.44 21.98 22.35
CA ASP A 12 4.02 22.59 21.07
C ASP A 12 4.56 24.03 20.93
N SER A 13 4.53 24.82 22.02
CA SER A 13 5.07 26.18 22.05
C SER A 13 6.59 26.19 21.86
N ILE A 14 7.30 25.34 22.59
CA ILE A 14 8.76 25.18 22.46
C ILE A 14 9.13 24.76 21.03
N THR A 15 8.38 23.81 20.43
CA THR A 15 8.62 23.37 19.06
C THR A 15 8.47 24.53 18.08
N LYS A 16 7.49 25.40 18.26
CA LYS A 16 7.28 26.60 17.42
C LYS A 16 8.49 27.55 17.54
N ASP A 17 9.00 27.78 18.75
CA ASP A 17 10.16 28.63 18.97
C ASP A 17 11.44 28.02 18.37
N VAL A 18 11.63 26.71 18.46
CA VAL A 18 12.75 26.00 17.82
C VAL A 18 12.68 26.13 16.29
N LEU A 19 11.49 25.98 15.70
CA LEU A 19 11.31 26.19 14.26
C LEU A 19 11.72 27.60 13.84
N ARG A 20 11.32 28.63 14.63
CA ARG A 20 11.72 30.03 14.41
C ARG A 20 13.23 30.23 14.49
N MET A 21 13.87 29.68 15.52
CA MET A 21 15.32 29.75 15.70
C MET A 21 16.11 29.12 14.55
N LEU A 22 15.57 28.05 13.98
CA LEU A 22 16.17 27.33 12.86
C LEU A 22 15.79 27.89 11.47
N ASN A 23 15.11 29.04 11.41
CA ASN A 23 14.60 29.63 10.18
C ASN A 23 13.63 28.72 9.39
N TYR A 24 12.93 27.82 10.07
CA TYR A 24 11.83 27.06 9.49
C TYR A 24 10.50 27.82 9.66
N ASN A 25 9.51 27.41 8.86
CA ASN A 25 8.19 27.99 8.93
C ASN A 25 7.49 27.59 10.26
N GLU A 26 7.17 28.57 11.09
CA GLU A 26 6.50 28.38 12.40
C GLU A 26 5.15 27.67 12.28
N SER A 27 4.47 27.80 11.14
CA SER A 27 3.19 27.13 10.89
C SER A 27 3.35 25.63 10.53
N ALA A 28 4.58 25.13 10.41
CA ALA A 28 4.81 23.74 10.00
C ALA A 28 4.21 22.73 10.98
N LEU A 29 4.33 22.97 12.30
CA LEU A 29 3.75 22.09 13.31
C LEU A 29 2.23 22.11 13.25
N CYS A 30 1.60 23.27 13.17
CA CYS A 30 0.15 23.41 13.03
C CYS A 30 -0.35 22.70 11.77
N SER A 31 0.35 22.89 10.65
CA SER A 31 0.03 22.22 9.37
C SER A 31 0.15 20.69 9.47
N ALA A 32 1.18 20.18 10.14
CA ALA A 32 1.34 18.74 10.39
C ALA A 32 0.20 18.17 11.24
N LEU A 33 -0.17 18.83 12.32
CA LEU A 33 -1.30 18.42 13.18
C LEU A 33 -2.63 18.47 12.43
N LYS A 34 -2.86 19.47 11.58
CA LYS A 34 -4.04 19.53 10.71
C LYS A 34 -4.11 18.36 9.73
N ARG A 35 -2.98 18.01 9.08
CA ARG A 35 -2.92 16.85 8.18
C ARG A 35 -3.26 15.56 8.91
N ILE A 36 -2.72 15.39 10.12
CA ILE A 36 -3.01 14.24 10.98
C ILE A 36 -4.50 14.24 11.34
N ASN A 37 -5.06 15.37 11.78
CA ASN A 37 -6.47 15.48 12.16
C ASN A 37 -7.42 15.20 11.00
N ASN A 38 -7.14 15.73 9.81
CA ASN A 38 -7.93 15.48 8.60
C ASN A 38 -7.92 13.99 8.24
N ARG A 39 -6.75 13.34 8.27
CA ARG A 39 -6.66 11.90 8.05
C ARG A 39 -7.43 11.09 9.08
N PHE A 40 -7.40 11.49 10.33
CA PHE A 40 -8.14 10.81 11.37
C PHE A 40 -9.66 10.98 11.20
N SER A 41 -10.12 12.13 10.73
CA SER A 41 -11.54 12.35 10.45
C SER A 41 -12.04 11.56 9.25
N GLU A 42 -11.20 11.39 8.22
CA GLU A 42 -11.51 10.61 7.00
C GLU A 42 -11.43 9.10 7.21
N ASN A 43 -10.49 8.65 8.05
CA ASN A 43 -10.21 7.23 8.30
C ASN A 43 -10.42 6.86 9.77
N ARG A 44 -11.69 6.74 10.20
CA ARG A 44 -12.04 6.22 11.55
C ARG A 44 -11.44 4.85 11.89
N ILE A 45 -10.96 4.14 10.89
CA ILE A 45 -10.37 2.79 11.00
C ILE A 45 -9.02 2.82 11.74
N PHE A 46 -8.24 3.90 11.63
CA PHE A 46 -6.98 4.06 12.35
C PHE A 46 -7.14 4.38 13.85
N LEU A 47 -8.33 4.81 14.26
CA LEU A 47 -8.56 5.38 15.59
C LEU A 47 -9.04 4.39 16.66
N GLY A 48 -9.23 3.12 16.34
CA GLY A 48 -9.84 2.16 17.28
C GLY A 48 -9.23 2.10 18.68
N ASN A 49 -7.95 2.52 18.85
CA ASN A 49 -7.25 2.45 20.13
C ASN A 49 -6.68 3.79 20.63
N ILE A 50 -6.63 4.85 19.83
CA ILE A 50 -6.01 6.13 20.23
C ILE A 50 -6.96 6.98 21.10
N ASN A 51 -8.26 6.82 20.96
CA ASN A 51 -9.27 7.54 21.74
C ASN A 51 -9.37 7.12 23.22
N LYS A 52 -8.61 6.12 23.67
CA LYS A 52 -8.57 5.71 25.09
C LYS A 52 -7.55 6.51 25.92
N ALA A 53 -6.64 7.22 25.30
CA ALA A 53 -5.78 8.13 26.03
C ALA A 53 -6.59 9.40 26.38
N LYS A 54 -6.59 9.80 27.65
CA LYS A 54 -7.10 11.09 28.14
C LYS A 54 -6.24 12.24 27.58
N ASP A 55 -6.18 12.37 26.27
CA ASP A 55 -5.27 13.26 25.59
C ASP A 55 -5.98 14.53 25.11
N ILE A 56 -5.24 15.62 25.04
CA ILE A 56 -5.73 16.84 24.42
C ILE A 56 -6.04 16.49 22.98
N SER A 57 -7.27 16.78 22.56
CA SER A 57 -7.68 16.56 21.18
C SER A 57 -6.78 17.32 20.21
N LEU A 58 -6.47 16.73 19.07
CA LEU A 58 -5.73 17.43 18.00
C LEU A 58 -6.31 18.80 17.66
N PRO A 59 -7.64 19.00 17.59
CA PRO A 59 -8.24 20.33 17.42
C PRO A 59 -7.76 21.35 18.45
N ALA A 60 -7.74 21.03 19.75
CA ALA A 60 -7.32 21.96 20.79
C ALA A 60 -5.83 22.35 20.69
N ARG A 61 -4.97 21.42 20.22
CA ARG A 61 -3.54 21.72 19.94
C ARG A 61 -3.39 22.63 18.72
N ILE A 62 -4.17 22.39 17.67
CA ILE A 62 -4.21 23.20 16.46
C ILE A 62 -4.64 24.64 16.80
N ASP A 63 -5.68 24.79 17.62
CA ASP A 63 -6.18 26.10 18.06
C ASP A 63 -5.13 26.85 18.92
N ASN A 64 -4.45 26.16 19.83
CA ASN A 64 -3.36 26.72 20.64
C ASN A 64 -2.18 27.21 19.79
N LEU A 65 -1.92 26.60 18.64
CA LEU A 65 -0.90 27.02 17.68
C LEU A 65 -1.34 28.15 16.75
N GLY A 66 -2.54 28.71 16.96
CA GLY A 66 -3.09 29.84 16.20
C GLY A 66 -3.83 29.44 14.92
N ASN A 67 -4.14 28.16 14.74
CA ASN A 67 -4.95 27.63 13.64
C ASN A 67 -4.56 28.19 12.25
N THR A 68 -3.27 28.28 11.99
CA THR A 68 -2.71 28.82 10.73
C THR A 68 -3.16 28.00 9.51
N GLU A 69 -3.12 28.59 8.31
CA GLU A 69 -3.45 27.89 7.08
C GLU A 69 -2.59 26.65 6.86
N LEU A 70 -3.14 25.70 6.10
CA LEU A 70 -2.41 24.46 5.76
C LEU A 70 -1.30 24.81 4.76
N LEU A 71 -0.06 24.54 5.12
CA LEU A 71 1.04 24.74 4.20
C LEU A 71 0.90 23.80 2.98
N PRO A 72 1.32 24.23 1.79
CA PRO A 72 1.31 23.37 0.61
C PRO A 72 2.11 22.09 0.87
N ALA A 73 1.71 21.03 0.19
CA ALA A 73 2.45 19.76 0.25
C ALA A 73 3.89 19.97 -0.25
N ASN A 74 4.85 19.47 0.49
CA ASN A 74 6.25 19.50 0.06
C ASN A 74 6.53 18.26 -0.79
N LYS A 75 6.53 18.42 -2.11
CA LYS A 75 6.73 17.33 -3.06
C LYS A 75 8.04 16.58 -2.82
N ARG A 76 9.12 17.29 -2.46
CA ARG A 76 10.40 16.66 -2.12
C ARG A 76 10.30 15.77 -0.88
N TYR A 77 9.57 16.23 0.15
CA TYR A 77 9.34 15.42 1.34
C TYR A 77 8.51 14.17 1.01
N GLU A 78 7.45 14.33 0.21
CA GLU A 78 6.62 13.20 -0.23
C GLU A 78 7.41 12.17 -1.04
N GLN A 79 8.30 12.62 -1.91
CA GLN A 79 9.23 11.73 -2.63
C GLN A 79 10.16 10.96 -1.68
N ILE A 80 10.72 11.63 -0.67
CA ILE A 80 11.63 11.00 0.29
C ILE A 80 10.91 9.94 1.12
N ILE A 81 9.68 10.23 1.58
CA ILE A 81 8.93 9.30 2.44
C ILE A 81 8.18 8.22 1.67
N SER A 82 8.00 8.36 0.35
CA SER A 82 7.21 7.41 -0.45
C SER A 82 7.67 5.97 -0.28
N PHE A 83 8.97 5.73 -0.27
CA PHE A 83 9.55 4.40 -0.01
C PHE A 83 9.13 3.82 1.36
N ALA A 84 9.13 4.64 2.40
CA ALA A 84 8.68 4.20 3.72
C ALA A 84 7.18 3.91 3.72
N VAL A 85 6.38 4.70 3.00
CA VAL A 85 4.93 4.46 2.84
C VAL A 85 4.69 3.14 2.09
N THR A 86 5.39 2.88 0.98
CA THR A 86 5.31 1.60 0.25
C THR A 86 5.68 0.41 1.15
N SER A 87 6.72 0.55 1.97
CA SER A 87 7.09 -0.48 2.95
C SER A 87 5.98 -0.73 3.98
N LEU A 88 5.28 0.32 4.43
CA LEU A 88 4.11 0.21 5.31
C LEU A 88 2.93 -0.44 4.61
N VAL A 89 2.70 -0.16 3.32
CA VAL A 89 1.67 -0.85 2.51
C VAL A 89 1.89 -2.36 2.56
N ASN A 90 3.12 -2.82 2.28
CA ASN A 90 3.48 -4.23 2.32
C ASN A 90 3.30 -4.83 3.72
N MET A 91 3.69 -4.11 4.76
CA MET A 91 3.50 -4.55 6.14
C MET A 91 2.02 -4.72 6.50
N GLN A 92 1.18 -3.73 6.16
CA GLN A 92 -0.27 -3.80 6.43
C GLN A 92 -0.93 -4.93 5.62
N PHE A 93 -0.52 -5.14 4.38
CA PHE A 93 -0.97 -6.27 3.57
C PHE A 93 -0.66 -7.62 4.25
N ASN A 94 0.58 -7.82 4.70
CA ASN A 94 1.01 -9.04 5.37
C ASN A 94 0.25 -9.28 6.69
N MET A 95 -0.13 -8.21 7.39
CA MET A 95 -1.00 -8.26 8.58
C MET A 95 -2.49 -8.45 8.24
N ARG A 96 -2.85 -8.58 6.97
CA ARG A 96 -4.24 -8.64 6.46
C ARG A 96 -5.08 -7.40 6.77
N HIS A 97 -4.44 -6.27 7.02
CA HIS A 97 -5.10 -4.99 7.20
C HIS A 97 -5.31 -4.30 5.83
N PHE A 98 -6.05 -4.95 4.94
CA PHE A 98 -6.17 -4.55 3.53
C PHE A 98 -6.69 -3.12 3.33
N ARG A 99 -7.63 -2.66 4.14
CA ARG A 99 -8.15 -1.28 4.03
C ARG A 99 -7.10 -0.22 4.39
N GLN A 100 -6.25 -0.51 5.38
CA GLN A 100 -5.14 0.37 5.74
C GLN A 100 -4.05 0.36 4.65
N ALA A 101 -3.74 -0.80 4.08
CA ALA A 101 -2.82 -0.92 2.97
C ALA A 101 -3.30 -0.09 1.76
N ILE A 102 -4.59 -0.16 1.40
CA ILE A 102 -5.19 0.66 0.33
C ILE A 102 -5.03 2.15 0.65
N ALA A 103 -5.38 2.59 1.85
CA ALA A 103 -5.29 4.00 2.23
C ALA A 103 -3.85 4.56 2.17
N LEU A 104 -2.85 3.73 2.48
CA LEU A 104 -1.43 4.09 2.36
C LEU A 104 -0.98 4.12 0.89
N ALA A 105 -1.37 3.14 0.09
CA ALA A 105 -1.09 3.14 -1.35
C ALA A 105 -1.73 4.37 -2.04
N ASP A 106 -2.99 4.68 -1.71
CA ASP A 106 -3.68 5.87 -2.19
C ASP A 106 -2.96 7.17 -1.84
N GLN A 107 -2.26 7.21 -0.71
CA GLN A 107 -1.44 8.37 -0.35
C GLN A 107 -0.33 8.63 -1.37
N ASN A 108 0.45 7.60 -1.71
CA ASN A 108 1.52 7.73 -2.69
C ASN A 108 0.96 8.04 -4.09
N ILE A 109 -0.15 7.39 -4.46
CA ILE A 109 -0.82 7.59 -5.75
C ILE A 109 -1.34 9.03 -5.88
N ASN A 110 -2.08 9.53 -4.90
CA ASN A 110 -2.66 10.87 -4.92
C ASN A 110 -1.61 11.98 -4.85
N ASN A 111 -0.47 11.71 -4.22
CA ASN A 111 0.66 12.63 -4.17
C ASN A 111 1.52 12.59 -5.45
N GLY A 112 1.25 11.66 -6.36
CA GLY A 112 2.01 11.49 -7.60
C GLY A 112 3.46 11.01 -7.39
N VAL A 113 3.69 10.21 -6.34
CA VAL A 113 4.99 9.64 -5.95
C VAL A 113 4.97 8.12 -5.84
N ALA A 114 3.88 7.49 -6.32
CA ALA A 114 3.71 6.06 -6.27
C ALA A 114 4.70 5.32 -7.18
N CYS A 115 5.17 4.17 -6.74
CA CYS A 115 5.87 3.19 -7.55
C CYS A 115 4.91 2.07 -8.02
N ALA A 116 5.39 1.16 -8.86
CA ALA A 116 4.60 0.04 -9.36
C ALA A 116 4.00 -0.81 -8.22
N ASP A 117 4.75 -1.04 -7.15
CA ASP A 117 4.29 -1.85 -6.02
C ASP A 117 3.10 -1.23 -5.28
N ASP A 118 2.98 0.09 -5.22
CA ASP A 118 1.83 0.75 -4.59
C ASP A 118 0.53 0.40 -5.34
N TYR A 119 0.55 0.44 -6.68
CA TYR A 119 -0.58 0.06 -7.50
C TYR A 119 -0.89 -1.44 -7.41
N LEU A 120 0.14 -2.30 -7.47
CA LEU A 120 -0.03 -3.75 -7.41
C LEU A 120 -0.56 -4.20 -6.05
N GLN A 121 -0.06 -3.64 -4.95
CA GLN A 121 -0.56 -3.98 -3.63
C GLN A 121 -1.98 -3.46 -3.39
N LYS A 122 -2.33 -2.28 -3.92
CA LYS A 122 -3.73 -1.82 -3.90
C LYS A 122 -4.63 -2.78 -4.65
N ALA A 123 -4.26 -3.19 -5.87
CA ALA A 123 -5.01 -4.17 -6.66
C ALA A 123 -5.17 -5.50 -5.89
N ASN A 124 -4.09 -5.99 -5.31
CA ASN A 124 -4.08 -7.22 -4.51
C ASN A 124 -5.04 -7.12 -3.32
N CYS A 125 -5.00 -6.01 -2.56
CA CYS A 125 -5.90 -5.76 -1.44
C CYS A 125 -7.38 -5.75 -1.87
N LEU A 126 -7.71 -5.11 -2.99
CA LEU A 126 -9.07 -5.07 -3.54
C LEU A 126 -9.56 -6.47 -3.87
N LEU A 127 -8.73 -7.28 -4.53
CA LEU A 127 -9.05 -8.67 -4.85
C LEU A 127 -9.26 -9.53 -3.60
N PHE A 128 -8.57 -9.28 -2.48
CA PHE A 128 -8.82 -9.97 -1.22
C PHE A 128 -10.11 -9.52 -0.52
N LEU A 129 -10.51 -8.26 -0.68
CA LEU A 129 -11.68 -7.71 0.00
C LEU A 129 -13.00 -8.06 -0.68
N LYS A 130 -12.99 -8.17 -2.01
CA LYS A 130 -14.20 -8.36 -2.80
C LYS A 130 -13.99 -9.37 -3.93
N ASN A 131 -15.04 -10.09 -4.26
CA ASN A 131 -15.03 -11.05 -5.38
C ASN A 131 -16.16 -10.73 -6.36
N ASP A 132 -16.06 -9.61 -7.05
CA ASP A 132 -17.02 -9.17 -8.04
C ASP A 132 -16.30 -8.66 -9.31
N ARG A 133 -17.05 -8.62 -10.41
CA ARG A 133 -16.52 -8.20 -11.73
C ARG A 133 -15.98 -6.77 -11.72
N GLN A 134 -16.62 -5.87 -10.97
CA GLN A 134 -16.19 -4.48 -10.92
C GLN A 134 -14.83 -4.35 -10.25
N THR A 135 -14.59 -5.13 -9.19
CA THR A 135 -13.29 -5.22 -8.53
C THR A 135 -12.19 -5.77 -9.44
N ASN A 136 -12.51 -6.76 -10.30
CA ASN A 136 -11.56 -7.27 -11.28
C ASN A 136 -11.17 -6.19 -12.30
N ILE A 137 -12.13 -5.40 -12.76
CA ILE A 137 -11.89 -4.28 -13.69
C ILE A 137 -10.99 -3.23 -13.03
N GLU A 138 -11.28 -2.83 -11.79
CA GLU A 138 -10.48 -1.85 -11.05
C GLU A 138 -9.06 -2.37 -10.81
N ALA A 139 -8.91 -3.63 -10.43
CA ALA A 139 -7.61 -4.26 -10.25
C ALA A 139 -6.79 -4.30 -11.56
N ASN A 140 -7.43 -4.63 -12.70
CA ASN A 140 -6.77 -4.59 -14.00
C ASN A 140 -6.30 -3.17 -14.37
N GLN A 141 -7.08 -2.13 -14.10
CA GLN A 141 -6.67 -0.74 -14.32
C GLN A 141 -5.43 -0.38 -13.50
N LEU A 142 -5.38 -0.79 -12.23
CA LEU A 142 -4.22 -0.57 -11.37
C LEU A 142 -2.98 -1.34 -11.88
N ILE A 143 -3.16 -2.55 -12.38
CA ILE A 143 -2.07 -3.34 -12.99
C ILE A 143 -1.53 -2.64 -14.23
N GLU A 144 -2.38 -2.06 -15.08
CA GLU A 144 -1.93 -1.30 -16.25
C GLU A 144 -1.16 -0.02 -15.85
N GLU A 145 -1.55 0.67 -14.78
CA GLU A 145 -0.74 1.78 -14.25
C GLU A 145 0.62 1.29 -13.72
N ALA A 146 0.65 0.17 -13.01
CA ALA A 146 1.90 -0.43 -12.55
C ALA A 146 2.84 -0.81 -13.70
N LYS A 147 2.32 -1.38 -14.81
CA LYS A 147 3.09 -1.73 -16.00
C LYS A 147 3.78 -0.53 -16.66
N LYS A 148 3.17 0.66 -16.61
CA LYS A 148 3.79 1.89 -17.13
C LYS A 148 5.03 2.30 -16.33
N LEU A 149 5.09 1.93 -15.05
CA LEU A 149 6.17 2.26 -14.14
C LEU A 149 7.27 1.18 -14.11
N ASP A 150 6.86 -0.08 -14.15
CA ASP A 150 7.76 -1.25 -14.14
C ASP A 150 7.10 -2.42 -14.86
N ALA A 151 7.34 -2.54 -16.17
CA ALA A 151 6.74 -3.57 -17.00
C ALA A 151 7.27 -4.99 -16.70
N GLN A 152 8.39 -5.11 -16.00
CA GLN A 152 9.02 -6.40 -15.68
C GLN A 152 8.68 -6.88 -14.26
N ASN A 153 7.84 -6.16 -13.52
CA ASN A 153 7.45 -6.55 -12.18
C ASN A 153 6.69 -7.88 -12.19
N VAL A 154 7.24 -8.88 -11.55
CA VAL A 154 6.71 -10.25 -11.52
C VAL A 154 5.31 -10.34 -10.91
N ASN A 155 4.96 -9.44 -10.00
CA ASN A 155 3.64 -9.41 -9.36
C ASN A 155 2.51 -9.06 -10.34
N ILE A 156 2.83 -8.42 -11.49
CA ILE A 156 1.87 -8.18 -12.58
C ILE A 156 1.29 -9.50 -13.06
N TYR A 157 2.14 -10.46 -13.41
CA TYR A 157 1.72 -11.77 -13.89
C TYR A 157 0.89 -12.52 -12.86
N ARG A 158 1.36 -12.51 -11.61
CA ARG A 158 0.66 -13.16 -10.50
C ARG A 158 -0.75 -12.64 -10.32
N LEU A 159 -0.94 -11.31 -10.32
CA LEU A 159 -2.27 -10.70 -10.15
C LEU A 159 -3.16 -10.93 -11.37
N THR A 160 -2.60 -10.85 -12.58
CA THR A 160 -3.37 -11.11 -13.81
C THR A 160 -3.84 -12.57 -13.88
N VAL A 161 -3.01 -13.53 -13.46
CA VAL A 161 -3.42 -14.95 -13.31
C VAL A 161 -4.57 -15.08 -12.31
N LEU A 162 -4.50 -14.42 -11.15
CA LEU A 162 -5.56 -14.46 -10.15
C LEU A 162 -6.88 -13.90 -10.71
N ILE A 163 -6.84 -12.83 -11.48
CA ILE A 163 -8.04 -12.26 -12.12
C ILE A 163 -8.58 -13.23 -13.16
N ALA A 164 -7.74 -13.80 -14.02
CA ALA A 164 -8.17 -14.78 -15.03
C ALA A 164 -8.88 -16.00 -14.39
N LEU A 165 -8.36 -16.48 -13.24
CA LEU A 165 -8.99 -17.56 -12.49
C LEU A 165 -10.34 -17.18 -11.89
N ARG A 166 -10.50 -15.93 -11.43
CA ARG A 166 -11.77 -15.43 -10.90
C ARG A 166 -12.83 -15.27 -11.99
N GLU A 167 -12.40 -15.12 -13.23
CA GLU A 167 -13.26 -15.02 -14.41
C GLU A 167 -13.47 -16.38 -15.10
N ASP A 168 -13.04 -17.47 -14.44
CA ASP A 168 -13.08 -18.84 -14.99
C ASP A 168 -12.35 -18.99 -16.33
N ASN A 169 -11.47 -18.05 -16.66
CA ASN A 169 -10.69 -18.06 -17.89
C ASN A 169 -9.38 -18.85 -17.71
N TYR A 170 -9.52 -20.16 -17.65
CA TYR A 170 -8.41 -21.08 -17.40
C TYR A 170 -7.35 -21.07 -18.50
N ASP A 171 -7.76 -20.88 -19.78
CA ASP A 171 -6.82 -20.85 -20.90
C ASP A 171 -5.90 -19.63 -20.81
N LEU A 172 -6.46 -18.47 -20.47
CA LEU A 172 -5.67 -17.26 -20.24
C LEU A 172 -4.75 -17.45 -19.01
N ALA A 173 -5.26 -18.01 -17.94
CA ALA A 173 -4.46 -18.26 -16.73
C ALA A 173 -3.25 -19.17 -17.00
N ILE A 174 -3.43 -20.25 -17.80
CA ILE A 174 -2.36 -21.15 -18.23
C ILE A 174 -1.32 -20.38 -19.06
N THR A 175 -1.77 -19.60 -20.05
CA THR A 175 -0.88 -18.83 -20.91
C THR A 175 -0.03 -17.85 -20.09
N LEU A 176 -0.65 -17.13 -19.14
CA LEU A 176 0.04 -16.19 -18.27
C LEU A 176 1.02 -16.88 -17.32
N LEU A 177 0.70 -18.06 -16.83
CA LEU A 177 1.61 -18.86 -16.00
C LEU A 177 2.83 -19.34 -16.78
N HIS A 178 2.67 -19.75 -18.03
CA HIS A 178 3.80 -20.09 -18.89
C HIS A 178 4.71 -18.88 -19.13
N GLN A 179 4.15 -17.71 -19.45
CA GLN A 179 4.91 -16.46 -19.62
C GLN A 179 5.65 -16.09 -18.32
N TYR A 180 4.98 -16.24 -17.18
CA TYR A 180 5.58 -15.96 -15.89
C TYR A 180 6.75 -16.89 -15.57
N LEU A 181 6.61 -18.22 -15.83
CA LEU A 181 7.67 -19.19 -15.65
C LEU A 181 8.85 -18.93 -16.60
N GLU A 182 8.58 -18.54 -17.85
CA GLU A 182 9.63 -18.15 -18.82
C GLU A 182 10.46 -16.97 -18.32
N ILE A 183 9.82 -15.92 -17.74
CA ILE A 183 10.52 -14.79 -17.14
C ILE A 183 11.40 -15.23 -15.95
N LEU A 184 10.96 -16.23 -15.19
CA LEU A 184 11.74 -16.81 -14.11
C LEU A 184 12.86 -17.76 -14.61
N GLY A 185 12.98 -17.96 -15.92
CA GLY A 185 13.95 -18.86 -16.53
C GLY A 185 13.63 -20.33 -16.31
N ILE A 186 12.34 -20.68 -16.15
CA ILE A 186 11.87 -22.03 -15.84
C ILE A 186 11.10 -22.60 -17.04
N ASP A 187 11.54 -23.77 -17.51
CA ASP A 187 10.79 -24.56 -18.48
C ASP A 187 9.60 -25.24 -17.77
N ALA A 188 8.39 -24.79 -18.08
CA ALA A 188 7.16 -25.33 -17.49
C ALA A 188 6.92 -26.80 -17.82
N ASP A 189 7.39 -27.27 -18.99
CA ASP A 189 7.19 -28.64 -19.48
C ASP A 189 8.26 -29.62 -18.96
N LYS A 190 9.41 -29.07 -18.57
CA LYS A 190 10.55 -29.87 -18.06
C LYS A 190 11.22 -29.22 -16.86
N PRO A 191 10.48 -29.02 -15.77
CA PRO A 191 11.06 -28.39 -14.59
C PRO A 191 12.15 -29.31 -14.01
N THR A 192 13.35 -28.77 -13.85
CA THR A 192 14.46 -29.55 -13.24
C THR A 192 14.26 -29.63 -11.73
N GLU A 193 14.75 -30.74 -11.08
CA GLU A 193 14.58 -30.92 -9.63
C GLU A 193 15.10 -29.76 -8.78
N GLY A 194 16.15 -29.04 -9.24
CA GLY A 194 16.66 -27.83 -8.57
C GLY A 194 15.73 -26.64 -8.60
N GLN A 195 14.76 -26.61 -9.51
CA GLN A 195 13.78 -25.51 -9.65
C GLN A 195 12.62 -25.60 -8.65
N PHE A 196 12.39 -26.79 -8.09
CA PHE A 196 11.44 -27.01 -6.99
C PHE A 196 12.00 -26.65 -5.61
N ASN A 197 13.21 -26.13 -5.53
CA ASN A 197 13.82 -25.82 -4.25
C ASN A 197 13.01 -24.75 -3.53
N TYR A 198 12.60 -25.02 -2.29
CA TYR A 198 11.81 -24.16 -1.38
C TYR A 198 12.33 -22.72 -1.22
N ARG A 199 13.52 -22.42 -1.75
CA ARG A 199 14.11 -21.08 -1.75
C ARG A 199 13.56 -20.15 -2.82
N ASN A 200 12.85 -20.67 -3.83
CA ASN A 200 12.19 -19.85 -4.84
C ASN A 200 10.68 -20.04 -4.75
N SER A 201 10.06 -19.34 -3.79
CA SER A 201 8.63 -19.42 -3.52
C SER A 201 7.75 -19.05 -4.73
N GLU A 202 8.26 -18.23 -5.65
CA GLU A 202 7.51 -17.75 -6.81
C GLU A 202 7.38 -18.84 -7.88
N SER A 203 8.46 -19.53 -8.22
CA SER A 203 8.42 -20.65 -9.18
C SER A 203 7.58 -21.80 -8.67
N TYR A 204 7.70 -22.14 -7.39
CA TYR A 204 6.87 -23.18 -6.77
C TYR A 204 5.39 -22.82 -6.84
N TRP A 205 5.04 -21.56 -6.53
CA TRP A 205 3.65 -21.09 -6.64
C TRP A 205 3.12 -21.25 -8.07
N ALA A 206 3.89 -20.80 -9.07
CA ALA A 206 3.46 -20.83 -10.47
C ALA A 206 3.26 -22.26 -11.00
N LEU A 207 4.23 -23.15 -10.75
CA LEU A 207 4.14 -24.57 -11.16
C LEU A 207 2.99 -25.30 -10.46
N ASN A 208 2.79 -25.08 -9.16
CA ASN A 208 1.68 -25.68 -8.42
C ASN A 208 0.32 -25.17 -8.93
N MET A 209 0.23 -23.87 -9.26
CA MET A 209 -0.99 -23.30 -9.81
C MET A 209 -1.29 -23.85 -11.19
N LEU A 210 -0.27 -23.95 -12.06
CA LEU A 210 -0.39 -24.55 -13.40
C LEU A 210 -0.91 -25.98 -13.33
N SER A 211 -0.31 -26.82 -12.49
CA SER A 211 -0.74 -28.20 -12.27
C SER A 211 -2.18 -28.31 -11.78
N LYS A 212 -2.60 -27.46 -10.83
CA LYS A 212 -3.98 -27.44 -10.33
C LYS A 212 -5.00 -27.05 -11.41
N ILE A 213 -4.68 -26.04 -12.23
CA ILE A 213 -5.59 -25.60 -13.29
C ILE A 213 -5.72 -26.67 -14.37
N GLN A 214 -4.62 -27.32 -14.74
CA GLN A 214 -4.63 -28.43 -15.70
C GLN A 214 -5.48 -29.60 -15.19
N ALA A 215 -5.35 -29.95 -13.91
CA ALA A 215 -6.16 -31.01 -13.29
C ALA A 215 -7.66 -30.65 -13.27
N MET A 216 -8.00 -29.40 -12.91
CA MET A 216 -9.39 -28.91 -12.96
C MET A 216 -9.98 -28.92 -14.37
N ARG A 217 -9.18 -28.63 -15.39
CA ARG A 217 -9.60 -28.70 -16.79
C ARG A 217 -9.85 -30.13 -17.26
N ALA A 218 -9.00 -31.06 -16.84
CA ALA A 218 -9.13 -32.49 -17.21
C ALA A 218 -10.35 -33.18 -16.56
N SER A 219 -10.90 -32.58 -15.48
CA SER A 219 -12.06 -33.12 -14.77
C SER A 219 -13.41 -32.56 -15.24
N ARG A 220 -13.41 -31.65 -16.20
CA ARG A 220 -14.60 -31.13 -16.88
C ARG A 220 -14.80 -31.79 -18.24
#